data_f16992c63d8fe41665ac70dbf35d1bb8
#
_entry.id   f16992c63d8fe41665ac70dbf35d1bb8
#
_cell.length_a   1.000
_cell.length_b   1.000
_cell.length_c   1.000
_cell.angle_alpha   90.00
_cell.angle_beta   90.00
_cell.angle_gamma   90.00
#
_symmetry.space_group_name_H-M   'P 1'
#
loop_
_entity.id
_entity.type
_entity.pdbx_description
1 polymer ?
#
loop_
_entity_poly.entity_id
_entity_poly.type
_entity_poly.pdbx_seq_one_letter_code
_entity_poly.pdbx_strand_id
1 'polypeptide(L)'
;LYDFCRTVDNIADDPNELAIKKKNLSTFKNNFINKNFDNLLIKNMWDLMINHEISIKIIEDLFAGVESDLNEKVQLNNKKDLLIYSYRVAGTVGLMMAKILNVKDDNSMKAAIDLGIAMQLTNISRDVVEDSKINRFYIKNDFKTISDTLTLADLFYKSSFIAIKG
;
A
#
# COMPACT_ATOMS: atom_id res chain seq x y z
N LEU A 1 -1.23 3.13 -13.53
CA LEU A 1 -0.92 2.83 -12.12
C LEU A 1 -2.18 2.44 -11.33
N TYR A 2 -3.24 3.26 -11.36
CA TYR A 2 -4.47 2.98 -10.59
C TYR A 2 -5.01 1.57 -10.85
N ASP A 3 -5.20 1.19 -12.10
CA ASP A 3 -5.73 -0.13 -12.47
C ASP A 3 -4.86 -1.28 -11.96
N PHE A 4 -3.52 -1.10 -11.96
CA PHE A 4 -2.60 -2.08 -11.44
C PHE A 4 -2.77 -2.27 -9.92
N CYS A 5 -2.69 -1.18 -9.14
CA CYS A 5 -2.88 -1.23 -7.69
C CYS A 5 -4.26 -1.79 -7.33
N ARG A 6 -5.31 -1.32 -8.02
CA ARG A 6 -6.67 -1.78 -7.79
C ARG A 6 -6.87 -3.27 -8.10
N THR A 7 -6.18 -3.78 -9.13
CA THR A 7 -6.22 -5.22 -9.44
C THR A 7 -5.56 -6.05 -8.34
N VAL A 8 -4.42 -5.60 -7.83
CA VAL A 8 -3.73 -6.26 -6.71
C VAL A 8 -4.60 -6.27 -5.46
N ASP A 9 -5.22 -5.13 -5.12
CA ASP A 9 -6.15 -5.03 -3.99
C ASP A 9 -7.38 -5.93 -4.17
N ASN A 10 -8.02 -5.89 -5.34
CA ASN A 10 -9.21 -6.69 -5.61
C ASN A 10 -8.95 -8.20 -5.49
N ILE A 11 -7.74 -8.69 -5.82
CA ILE A 11 -7.38 -10.11 -5.63
C ILE A 11 -7.38 -10.46 -4.13
N ALA A 12 -6.93 -9.56 -3.27
CA ALA A 12 -6.90 -9.78 -1.82
C ALA A 12 -8.28 -9.62 -1.17
N ASP A 13 -9.13 -8.75 -1.72
CA ASP A 13 -10.47 -8.45 -1.20
C ASP A 13 -11.58 -9.31 -1.83
N ASP A 14 -11.24 -10.17 -2.80
CA ASP A 14 -12.17 -11.09 -3.44
C ASP A 14 -12.90 -11.94 -2.38
N PRO A 15 -14.21 -12.24 -2.51
CA PRO A 15 -14.96 -13.04 -1.54
C PRO A 15 -14.60 -14.52 -1.52
N ASN A 16 -13.72 -14.98 -2.41
CA ASN A 16 -13.26 -16.36 -2.48
C ASN A 16 -12.51 -16.83 -1.23
N GLU A 17 -12.37 -18.14 -1.11
CA GLU A 17 -11.57 -18.77 -0.04
C GLU A 17 -10.12 -18.27 -0.05
N LEU A 18 -9.52 -18.18 1.14
CA LEU A 18 -8.17 -17.66 1.33
C LEU A 18 -7.11 -18.37 0.46
N ALA A 19 -7.23 -19.68 0.28
CA ALA A 19 -6.33 -20.46 -0.57
C ALA A 19 -6.39 -20.03 -2.05
N ILE A 20 -7.59 -19.70 -2.54
CA ILE A 20 -7.81 -19.22 -3.91
C ILE A 20 -7.19 -17.83 -4.07
N LYS A 21 -7.42 -16.91 -3.12
CA LYS A 21 -6.83 -15.57 -3.11
C LYS A 21 -5.30 -15.62 -3.12
N LYS A 22 -4.70 -16.43 -2.26
CA LYS A 22 -3.23 -16.66 -2.24
C LYS A 22 -2.70 -17.15 -3.57
N LYS A 23 -3.38 -18.13 -4.17
CA LYS A 23 -3.01 -18.66 -5.49
C LYS A 23 -3.10 -17.60 -6.57
N ASN A 24 -4.20 -16.83 -6.59
CA ASN A 24 -4.42 -15.77 -7.59
C ASN A 24 -3.37 -14.68 -7.47
N LEU A 25 -3.07 -14.20 -6.26
CA LEU A 25 -2.04 -13.18 -6.03
C LEU A 25 -0.65 -13.70 -6.40
N SER A 26 -0.31 -14.92 -5.99
CA SER A 26 0.98 -15.54 -6.37
C SER A 26 1.11 -15.70 -7.89
N THR A 27 0.06 -16.12 -8.57
CA THR A 27 0.04 -16.24 -10.04
C THR A 27 0.21 -14.88 -10.70
N PHE A 28 -0.51 -13.85 -10.26
CA PHE A 28 -0.38 -12.50 -10.80
C PHE A 28 1.02 -11.94 -10.57
N LYS A 29 1.57 -12.08 -9.36
CA LYS A 29 2.93 -11.67 -9.01
C LYS A 29 3.98 -12.38 -9.87
N ASN A 30 3.88 -13.69 -10.04
CA ASN A 30 4.79 -14.47 -10.88
C ASN A 30 4.71 -14.03 -12.35
N ASN A 31 3.51 -13.81 -12.90
CA ASN A 31 3.33 -13.28 -14.25
C ASN A 31 3.96 -11.89 -14.39
N PHE A 32 3.84 -11.04 -13.38
CA PHE A 32 4.46 -9.71 -13.36
C PHE A 32 6.00 -9.81 -13.34
N ILE A 33 6.57 -10.61 -12.45
CA ILE A 33 8.04 -10.77 -12.32
C ILE A 33 8.63 -11.38 -13.61
N ASN A 34 7.94 -12.36 -14.20
CA ASN A 34 8.37 -13.04 -15.44
C ASN A 34 8.03 -12.23 -16.70
N LYS A 35 7.52 -11.01 -16.59
CA LYS A 35 7.18 -10.12 -17.71
C LYS A 35 6.22 -10.78 -18.72
N ASN A 36 5.16 -11.41 -18.21
CA ASN A 36 4.13 -11.97 -19.09
C ASN A 36 3.30 -10.83 -19.72
N PHE A 37 3.79 -10.34 -20.86
CA PHE A 37 3.21 -9.20 -21.59
C PHE A 37 1.97 -9.54 -22.42
N ASP A 38 1.51 -10.79 -22.43
CA ASP A 38 0.18 -11.14 -22.94
C ASP A 38 -0.92 -10.51 -22.05
N ASN A 39 -0.61 -10.27 -20.78
CA ASN A 39 -1.45 -9.45 -19.91
C ASN A 39 -1.13 -7.96 -20.12
N LEU A 40 -2.06 -7.25 -20.74
CA LEU A 40 -1.90 -5.83 -21.06
C LEU A 40 -1.66 -4.95 -19.83
N LEU A 41 -2.25 -5.28 -18.67
CA LEU A 41 -2.06 -4.52 -17.43
C LEU A 41 -0.61 -4.64 -16.93
N ILE A 42 -0.04 -5.85 -17.00
CA ILE A 42 1.36 -6.10 -16.65
C ILE A 42 2.28 -5.35 -17.61
N LYS A 43 2.02 -5.45 -18.93
CA LYS A 43 2.79 -4.72 -19.94
C LYS A 43 2.77 -3.21 -19.68
N ASN A 44 1.59 -2.63 -19.50
CA ASN A 44 1.45 -1.19 -19.24
C ASN A 44 2.17 -0.75 -17.95
N MET A 45 2.15 -1.59 -16.90
CA MET A 45 2.87 -1.27 -15.67
C MET A 45 4.39 -1.33 -15.87
N TRP A 46 4.90 -2.31 -16.62
CA TRP A 46 6.32 -2.37 -16.96
C TRP A 46 6.77 -1.19 -17.84
N ASP A 47 5.97 -0.78 -18.83
CA ASP A 47 6.23 0.41 -19.65
C ASP A 47 6.28 1.67 -18.77
N LEU A 48 5.35 1.79 -17.81
CA LEU A 48 5.32 2.89 -16.86
C LEU A 48 6.56 2.91 -15.96
N MET A 49 6.97 1.74 -15.46
CA MET A 49 8.17 1.60 -14.61
C MET A 49 9.44 2.03 -15.36
N ILE A 50 9.59 1.63 -16.62
CA ILE A 50 10.74 2.00 -17.45
C ILE A 50 10.73 3.50 -17.71
N ASN A 51 9.60 4.07 -18.11
CA ASN A 51 9.50 5.48 -18.49
C ASN A 51 9.70 6.45 -17.31
N HIS A 52 9.39 6.02 -16.09
CA HIS A 52 9.46 6.85 -14.88
C HIS A 52 10.49 6.36 -13.84
N GLU A 53 11.39 5.46 -14.24
CA GLU A 53 12.45 4.92 -13.37
C GLU A 53 11.91 4.37 -12.04
N ILE A 54 10.76 3.67 -12.09
CA ILE A 54 10.17 3.02 -10.92
C ILE A 54 10.89 1.69 -10.69
N SER A 55 11.56 1.56 -9.55
CA SER A 55 12.27 0.32 -9.18
C SER A 55 11.30 -0.82 -8.96
N ILE A 56 11.68 -2.04 -9.40
CA ILE A 56 10.95 -3.28 -9.11
C ILE A 56 10.75 -3.48 -7.60
N LYS A 57 11.68 -3.02 -6.77
CA LYS A 57 11.62 -3.12 -5.31
C LYS A 57 10.36 -2.44 -4.73
N ILE A 58 9.91 -1.34 -5.32
CA ILE A 58 8.70 -0.63 -4.88
C ILE A 58 7.46 -1.51 -5.12
N ILE A 59 7.42 -2.22 -6.24
CA ILE A 59 6.33 -3.13 -6.57
C ILE A 59 6.38 -4.40 -5.70
N GLU A 60 7.58 -4.91 -5.42
CA GLU A 60 7.76 -6.03 -4.49
C GLU A 60 7.28 -5.68 -3.07
N ASP A 61 7.55 -4.44 -2.61
CA ASP A 61 7.09 -3.96 -1.32
C ASP A 61 5.55 -3.83 -1.29
N LEU A 62 4.92 -3.36 -2.39
CA LEU A 62 3.46 -3.35 -2.52
C LEU A 62 2.89 -4.78 -2.45
N PHE A 63 3.43 -5.72 -3.21
CA PHE A 63 3.00 -7.12 -3.13
C PHE A 63 3.15 -7.68 -1.73
N ALA A 64 4.28 -7.42 -1.06
CA ALA A 64 4.52 -7.88 0.31
C ALA A 64 3.51 -7.31 1.32
N GLY A 65 3.04 -6.07 1.09
CA GLY A 65 1.96 -5.46 1.87
C GLY A 65 0.65 -6.21 1.69
N VAL A 66 0.22 -6.40 0.44
CA VAL A 66 -1.04 -7.09 0.11
C VAL A 66 -0.99 -8.58 0.48
N GLU A 67 0.16 -9.26 0.30
CA GLU A 67 0.36 -10.64 0.75
C GLU A 67 0.15 -10.79 2.26
N SER A 68 0.51 -9.77 3.06
CA SER A 68 0.31 -9.80 4.52
C SER A 68 -1.17 -9.81 4.93
N ASP A 69 -2.07 -9.31 4.08
CA ASP A 69 -3.52 -9.33 4.30
C ASP A 69 -4.17 -10.70 3.98
N LEU A 70 -3.42 -11.60 3.35
CA LEU A 70 -3.87 -12.95 3.02
C LEU A 70 -3.48 -13.99 4.10
N ASN A 71 -3.47 -13.60 5.35
CA ASN A 71 -3.34 -14.50 6.49
C ASN A 71 -4.72 -14.75 7.12
N GLU A 72 -4.89 -15.93 7.73
CA GLU A 72 -6.14 -16.27 8.45
C GLU A 72 -6.48 -15.23 9.52
N LYS A 73 -5.44 -14.68 10.13
CA LYS A 73 -5.52 -13.56 11.05
C LYS A 73 -4.39 -12.59 10.75
N VAL A 74 -4.72 -11.36 10.47
CA VAL A 74 -3.76 -10.25 10.36
C VAL A 74 -3.72 -9.53 11.69
N GLN A 75 -2.55 -9.45 12.31
CA GLN A 75 -2.37 -8.73 13.57
C GLN A 75 -1.03 -8.02 13.58
N LEU A 76 -1.06 -6.69 13.66
CA LEU A 76 0.14 -5.88 13.84
C LEU A 76 0.38 -5.68 15.34
N ASN A 77 1.61 -5.91 15.78
CA ASN A 77 1.92 -5.99 17.20
C ASN A 77 2.41 -4.67 17.79
N ASN A 78 2.89 -3.76 16.95
CA ASN A 78 3.49 -2.51 17.39
C ASN A 78 3.43 -1.43 16.30
N LYS A 79 3.79 -0.20 16.68
CA LYS A 79 3.81 0.96 15.78
C LYS A 79 4.73 0.78 14.56
N LYS A 80 5.85 0.07 14.72
CA LYS A 80 6.79 -0.18 13.60
C LYS A 80 6.14 -1.05 12.53
N ASP A 81 5.46 -2.13 12.94
CA ASP A 81 4.74 -3.02 12.03
C ASP A 81 3.63 -2.26 11.29
N LEU A 82 2.89 -1.41 12.00
CA LEU A 82 1.86 -0.55 11.42
C LEU A 82 2.42 0.41 10.37
N LEU A 83 3.55 1.04 10.63
CA LEU A 83 4.19 1.95 9.68
C LEU A 83 4.78 1.20 8.47
N ILE A 84 5.38 0.03 8.68
CA ILE A 84 5.88 -0.81 7.58
C ILE A 84 4.72 -1.24 6.67
N TYR A 85 3.61 -1.69 7.25
CA TYR A 85 2.41 -2.05 6.50
C TYR A 85 1.87 -0.86 5.71
N SER A 86 1.65 0.29 6.37
CA SER A 86 1.14 1.51 5.74
C SER A 86 2.05 2.01 4.60
N TYR A 87 3.38 1.92 4.76
CA TYR A 87 4.32 2.19 3.70
C TYR A 87 4.12 1.24 2.52
N ARG A 88 4.04 -0.07 2.78
CA ARG A 88 3.95 -1.09 1.74
C ARG A 88 2.70 -0.96 0.88
N VAL A 89 1.52 -0.72 1.48
CA VAL A 89 0.25 -0.68 0.75
C VAL A 89 -0.12 0.70 0.22
N ALA A 90 0.44 1.78 0.78
CA ALA A 90 0.07 3.15 0.37
C ALA A 90 1.27 4.08 0.15
N GLY A 91 2.31 4.03 0.97
CA GLY A 91 3.53 4.82 0.76
C GLY A 91 4.21 4.51 -0.58
N THR A 92 4.24 3.23 -0.98
CA THR A 92 4.73 2.79 -2.30
C THR A 92 3.94 3.41 -3.44
N VAL A 93 2.62 3.51 -3.29
CA VAL A 93 1.71 4.14 -4.28
C VAL A 93 2.01 5.64 -4.38
N GLY A 94 2.19 6.32 -3.24
CA GLY A 94 2.62 7.72 -3.19
C GLY A 94 3.95 7.95 -3.91
N LEU A 95 4.95 7.10 -3.64
CA LEU A 95 6.26 7.17 -4.30
C LEU A 95 6.16 6.94 -5.81
N MET A 96 5.39 5.96 -6.26
CA MET A 96 5.16 5.71 -7.68
C MET A 96 4.47 6.89 -8.35
N MET A 97 3.47 7.49 -7.70
CA MET A 97 2.78 8.67 -8.23
C MET A 97 3.72 9.85 -8.36
N ALA A 98 4.57 10.13 -7.37
CA ALA A 98 5.57 11.19 -7.44
C ALA A 98 6.52 11.01 -8.63
N LYS A 99 6.98 9.78 -8.87
CA LYS A 99 7.83 9.46 -10.04
C LYS A 99 7.10 9.68 -11.36
N ILE A 100 5.83 9.30 -11.48
CA ILE A 100 5.00 9.53 -12.68
C ILE A 100 4.81 11.02 -12.94
N LEU A 101 4.66 11.82 -11.88
CA LEU A 101 4.59 13.28 -11.95
C LEU A 101 5.96 13.95 -12.18
N ASN A 102 7.02 13.17 -12.41
CA ASN A 102 8.39 13.64 -12.62
C ASN A 102 8.97 14.49 -11.48
N VAL A 103 8.54 14.24 -10.25
CA VAL A 103 9.17 14.81 -9.05
C VAL A 103 10.63 14.35 -9.01
N LYS A 104 11.57 15.30 -8.80
CA LYS A 104 13.02 15.01 -8.82
C LYS A 104 13.68 15.20 -7.46
N ASP A 105 13.11 16.02 -6.60
CA ASP A 105 13.72 16.26 -5.31
C ASP A 105 13.30 15.21 -4.28
N ASP A 106 14.27 14.81 -3.45
CA ASP A 106 14.07 13.75 -2.45
C ASP A 106 13.07 14.12 -1.35
N ASN A 107 12.92 15.39 -1.03
CA ASN A 107 11.99 15.83 0.02
C ASN A 107 10.55 15.68 -0.45
N SER A 108 10.25 16.07 -1.68
CA SER A 108 8.92 15.89 -2.28
C SER A 108 8.59 14.40 -2.50
N MET A 109 9.59 13.56 -2.84
CA MET A 109 9.38 12.10 -2.89
C MET A 109 9.06 11.52 -1.51
N LYS A 110 9.78 11.93 -0.47
CA LYS A 110 9.48 11.54 0.92
C LYS A 110 8.09 12.02 1.35
N ALA A 111 7.73 13.25 0.99
CA ALA A 111 6.40 13.80 1.27
C ALA A 111 5.28 13.01 0.62
N ALA A 112 5.47 12.50 -0.60
CA ALA A 112 4.50 11.65 -1.27
C ALA A 112 4.35 10.28 -0.57
N ILE A 113 5.44 9.72 -0.04
CA ILE A 113 5.40 8.52 0.82
C ILE A 113 4.63 8.81 2.11
N ASP A 114 4.96 9.92 2.77
CA ASP A 114 4.32 10.33 4.03
C ASP A 114 2.82 10.55 3.84
N LEU A 115 2.41 11.16 2.73
CA LEU A 115 1.00 11.32 2.37
C LEU A 115 0.28 9.97 2.22
N GLY A 116 0.89 9.01 1.53
CA GLY A 116 0.35 7.66 1.42
C GLY A 116 0.18 6.98 2.78
N ILE A 117 1.21 7.06 3.64
CA ILE A 117 1.16 6.52 5.01
C ILE A 117 0.05 7.19 5.82
N ALA A 118 -0.07 8.52 5.76
CA ALA A 118 -1.11 9.28 6.48
C ALA A 118 -2.52 8.83 6.07
N MET A 119 -2.76 8.69 4.77
CA MET A 119 -4.04 8.20 4.23
C MET A 119 -4.36 6.79 4.73
N GLN A 120 -3.37 5.89 4.74
CA GLN A 120 -3.58 4.51 5.20
C GLN A 120 -3.85 4.44 6.70
N LEU A 121 -3.13 5.20 7.53
CA LEU A 121 -3.39 5.29 8.98
C LEU A 121 -4.81 5.82 9.25
N THR A 122 -5.28 6.78 8.46
CA THR A 122 -6.65 7.30 8.54
C THR A 122 -7.68 6.22 8.18
N ASN A 123 -7.46 5.47 7.10
CA ASN A 123 -8.34 4.36 6.70
C ASN A 123 -8.40 3.29 7.79
N ILE A 124 -7.27 2.85 8.32
CA ILE A 124 -7.19 1.87 9.41
C ILE A 124 -7.95 2.34 10.64
N SER A 125 -7.85 3.64 10.98
CA SER A 125 -8.56 4.22 12.13
C SER A 125 -10.08 4.30 11.92
N ARG A 126 -10.51 4.55 10.68
CA ARG A 126 -11.91 4.61 10.29
C ARG A 126 -12.57 3.22 10.29
N ASP A 127 -11.86 2.25 9.72
CA ASP A 127 -12.41 0.95 9.33
C ASP A 127 -12.12 -0.15 10.38
N VAL A 128 -11.63 0.19 11.58
CA VAL A 128 -11.19 -0.76 12.63
C VAL A 128 -12.26 -1.81 13.00
N VAL A 129 -13.54 -1.45 12.95
CA VAL A 129 -14.65 -2.37 13.25
C VAL A 129 -14.91 -3.32 12.07
N GLU A 130 -14.91 -2.79 10.85
CA GLU A 130 -15.11 -3.54 9.62
C GLU A 130 -13.96 -4.53 9.39
N ASP A 131 -12.73 -4.08 9.56
CA ASP A 131 -11.53 -4.91 9.43
C ASP A 131 -11.55 -6.07 10.44
N SER A 132 -11.98 -5.82 11.67
CA SER A 132 -12.07 -6.88 12.69
C SER A 132 -13.03 -8.01 12.32
N LYS A 133 -14.09 -7.72 11.55
CA LYS A 133 -15.06 -8.73 11.07
C LYS A 133 -14.47 -9.72 10.09
N ILE A 134 -13.39 -9.33 9.42
CA ILE A 134 -12.64 -10.16 8.46
C ILE A 134 -11.27 -10.59 9.01
N ASN A 135 -11.13 -10.62 10.34
CA ASN A 135 -9.92 -11.02 11.05
C ASN A 135 -8.68 -10.15 10.75
N ARG A 136 -8.87 -8.89 10.39
CA ARG A 136 -7.80 -7.89 10.22
C ARG A 136 -7.75 -6.98 11.45
N PHE A 137 -6.66 -7.06 12.22
CA PHE A 137 -6.45 -6.29 13.46
C PHE A 137 -5.17 -5.45 13.33
N TYR A 138 -5.24 -4.39 12.54
CA TYR A 138 -4.12 -3.47 12.33
C TYR A 138 -3.82 -2.64 13.58
N ILE A 139 -4.88 -2.25 14.30
CA ILE A 139 -4.82 -1.55 15.59
C ILE A 139 -5.89 -2.11 16.53
N LYS A 140 -5.76 -1.80 17.83
CA LYS A 140 -6.80 -2.14 18.81
C LYS A 140 -8.03 -1.27 18.62
N ASN A 141 -9.20 -1.87 18.73
CA ASN A 141 -10.48 -1.17 18.69
C ASN A 141 -10.80 -0.53 20.06
N ASP A 142 -10.02 0.47 20.44
CA ASP A 142 -10.27 1.31 21.61
C ASP A 142 -9.99 2.79 21.28
N PHE A 143 -10.69 3.68 21.97
CA PHE A 143 -10.63 5.12 21.70
C PHE A 143 -9.21 5.68 21.75
N LYS A 144 -8.40 5.22 22.71
CA LYS A 144 -7.02 5.70 22.88
C LYS A 144 -6.16 5.33 21.68
N THR A 145 -6.18 4.06 21.27
CA THR A 145 -5.36 3.57 20.15
C THR A 145 -5.78 4.24 18.84
N ILE A 146 -7.09 4.41 18.61
CA ILE A 146 -7.61 5.10 17.43
C ILE A 146 -7.15 6.57 17.42
N SER A 147 -7.28 7.29 18.55
CA SER A 147 -6.85 8.68 18.70
C SER A 147 -5.34 8.84 18.51
N ASP A 148 -4.54 7.94 19.07
CA ASP A 148 -3.09 7.95 18.92
C ASP A 148 -2.69 7.70 17.45
N THR A 149 -3.40 6.81 16.74
CA THR A 149 -3.16 6.52 15.32
C THR A 149 -3.54 7.71 14.43
N LEU A 150 -4.67 8.38 14.71
CA LEU A 150 -5.04 9.61 13.99
C LEU A 150 -4.08 10.76 14.25
N THR A 151 -3.58 10.89 15.49
CA THR A 151 -2.53 11.87 15.83
C THR A 151 -1.25 11.58 15.02
N LEU A 152 -0.89 10.30 14.88
CA LEU A 152 0.24 9.91 14.06
C LEU A 152 -0.02 10.22 12.57
N ALA A 153 -1.22 9.96 12.05
CA ALA A 153 -1.59 10.32 10.67
C ALA A 153 -1.44 11.83 10.43
N ASP A 154 -1.90 12.67 11.39
CA ASP A 154 -1.77 14.14 11.30
C ASP A 154 -0.31 14.60 11.21
N LEU A 155 0.61 13.94 11.94
CA LEU A 155 2.05 14.22 11.82
C LEU A 155 2.58 13.93 10.41
N PHE A 156 2.17 12.83 9.80
CA PHE A 156 2.55 12.48 8.43
C PHE A 156 1.91 13.42 7.40
N TYR A 157 0.64 13.83 7.58
CA TYR A 157 0.02 14.87 6.75
C TYR A 157 0.80 16.19 6.83
N LYS A 158 1.15 16.65 8.04
CA LYS A 158 1.93 17.88 8.22
C LYS A 158 3.30 17.79 7.56
N SER A 159 4.00 16.66 7.70
CA SER A 159 5.27 16.40 7.01
C SER A 159 5.12 16.51 5.50
N SER A 160 4.09 15.89 4.92
CA SER A 160 3.86 15.92 3.48
C SER A 160 3.53 17.32 2.97
N PHE A 161 2.73 18.12 3.69
CA PHE A 161 2.35 19.47 3.26
C PHE A 161 3.51 20.47 3.31
N ILE A 162 4.49 20.31 4.19
CA ILE A 162 5.65 21.20 4.26
C ILE A 162 6.45 21.16 2.94
N ALA A 163 6.61 19.98 2.35
CA ALA A 163 7.35 19.83 1.10
C ALA A 163 6.56 20.28 -0.14
N ILE A 164 5.22 20.32 -0.08
CA ILE A 164 4.38 20.78 -1.19
C ILE A 164 4.34 22.32 -1.30
N LYS A 165 4.60 23.02 -0.19
CA LYS A 165 4.54 24.48 -0.12
C LYS A 165 5.87 25.18 -0.50
N GLY A 166 6.95 24.46 -0.65
CA GLY A 166 8.25 24.96 -1.10
C GLY A 166 8.43 24.83 -2.60
#